data_71cff2b818b30990ca4383f3f3b3380d
#
_entry.id   71cff2b818b30990ca4383f3f3b3380d
#
_cell.length_a   1.000
_cell.length_b   1.000
_cell.length_c   1.000
_cell.angle_alpha   90.00
_cell.angle_beta   90.00
_cell.angle_gamma   90.00
#
_symmetry.space_group_name_H-M   'P 1'
#
loop_
_entity.id
_entity.type
_entity.pdbx_description
1 polymer ?
#
loop_
_entity_poly.entity_id
_entity_poly.type
_entity_poly.pdbx_seq_one_letter_code
_entity_poly.pdbx_strand_id
1 'polypeptide(L)'
;MANVGKKKSHKKAVMLGLAMDSDGHKRVTAGDNFLLAGGSKETHEVMTEKVIKINEKLNASGKRLEEVSHEEFDEIAHSVGLQKAPQPDKRN
;
A
#
# COMPACT_ATOMS: atom_id res chain seq x y z
N MET A 1 31.86 -7.73 -7.37
CA MET A 1 31.39 -7.53 -7.50
C MET A 1 30.57 -7.30 -7.31
N ALA A 2 30.30 -7.24 -7.10
CA ALA A 2 29.60 -6.97 -6.96
C ALA A 2 28.75 -6.84 -7.03
N ASN A 3 28.36 -6.76 -7.07
CA ASN A 3 27.49 -6.56 -7.19
C ASN A 3 26.76 -6.10 -7.45
N VAL A 4 27.04 -5.91 -7.52
CA VAL A 4 26.65 -5.17 -8.15
C VAL A 4 25.31 -5.26 -8.53
N GLY A 5 25.01 -5.91 -9.21
CA GLY A 5 23.71 -5.89 -9.66
C GLY A 5 22.76 -5.97 -8.60
N LYS A 6 23.08 -6.42 -7.60
CA LYS A 6 22.21 -6.53 -6.64
C LYS A 6 21.73 -5.35 -6.16
N LYS A 7 22.30 -4.34 -6.40
CA LYS A 7 21.83 -3.20 -5.92
C LYS A 7 20.52 -2.89 -6.28
N LYS A 8 20.07 -3.10 -7.39
CA LYS A 8 18.79 -2.72 -7.69
C LYS A 8 17.85 -3.50 -6.95
N SER A 9 18.11 -4.64 -6.58
CA SER A 9 17.13 -5.40 -5.87
C SER A 9 16.90 -4.89 -4.49
N HIS A 10 17.62 -3.89 -4.06
CA HIS A 10 17.41 -3.38 -2.76
C HIS A 10 16.44 -2.27 -2.66
N LYS A 11 15.88 -1.82 -3.76
CA LYS A 11 14.89 -0.83 -3.66
C LYS A 11 13.70 -1.41 -3.00
N LYS A 12 13.12 -0.73 -2.07
CA LYS A 12 11.95 -1.16 -1.39
C LYS A 12 10.78 -0.29 -1.73
N ALA A 13 9.64 -0.90 -1.89
CA ALA A 13 8.41 -0.18 -2.12
C ALA A 13 7.62 -0.16 -0.83
N VAL A 14 6.91 0.92 -0.58
CA VAL A 14 6.12 1.07 0.63
C VAL A 14 4.75 1.59 0.23
N MET A 15 3.72 0.94 0.76
CA MET A 15 2.37 1.41 0.57
C MET A 15 2.08 2.48 1.62
N LEU A 16 1.54 3.59 1.21
CA LEU A 16 1.19 4.65 2.13
C LEU A 16 -0.31 4.80 2.17
N GLY A 17 -0.88 4.83 3.35
CA GLY A 17 -2.29 5.07 3.51
C GLY A 17 -2.51 6.22 4.45
N LEU A 18 -3.30 7.19 4.01
CA LEU A 18 -3.62 8.34 4.82
C LEU A 18 -5.11 8.48 4.90
N ALA A 19 -5.62 8.73 6.06
CA ALA A 19 -7.03 8.99 6.24
C ALA A 19 -7.19 10.33 6.92
N MET A 20 -8.16 11.08 6.46
CA MET A 20 -8.34 12.43 6.94
C MET A 20 -9.39 12.56 8.04
N ASP A 21 -10.24 11.58 8.20
CA ASP A 21 -11.21 11.66 9.28
C ASP A 21 -10.49 11.42 10.60
N SER A 22 -11.06 11.87 11.66
CA SER A 22 -10.38 11.81 12.93
C SER A 22 -11.38 11.71 14.06
N ASP A 23 -11.04 10.98 15.09
CA ASP A 23 -11.84 10.93 16.30
C ASP A 23 -11.05 11.51 17.48
N GLY A 24 -10.05 12.33 17.18
CA GLY A 24 -9.28 12.98 18.23
C GLY A 24 -8.04 12.20 18.65
N HIS A 25 -7.81 11.04 18.06
CA HIS A 25 -6.64 10.25 18.42
C HIS A 25 -5.75 10.09 17.23
N LYS A 26 -4.46 10.07 17.47
CA LYS A 26 -3.52 9.84 16.39
C LYS A 26 -3.29 8.36 16.27
N ARG A 27 -3.27 7.87 15.05
CA ARG A 27 -3.04 6.46 14.82
C ARG A 27 -2.03 6.29 13.71
N VAL A 28 -1.05 5.46 13.95
CA VAL A 28 -0.05 5.14 12.96
C VAL A 28 0.24 3.65 13.08
N THR A 29 0.25 2.97 11.96
CA THR A 29 0.61 1.56 11.93
C THR A 29 1.60 1.35 10.80
N ALA A 30 2.68 0.68 11.09
CA ALA A 30 3.71 0.43 10.09
C ALA A 30 4.03 -1.04 10.05
N GLY A 31 4.31 -1.53 8.86
CA GLY A 31 4.77 -2.88 8.65
C GLY A 31 6.00 -2.85 7.77
N ASP A 32 6.40 -4.00 7.28
CA ASP A 32 7.60 -4.07 6.45
C ASP A 32 7.45 -3.27 5.18
N ASN A 33 6.27 -3.20 4.62
CA ASN A 33 6.10 -2.54 3.35
C ASN A 33 4.91 -1.59 3.35
N PHE A 34 4.50 -1.10 4.51
CA PHE A 34 3.40 -0.14 4.53
C PHE A 34 3.50 0.78 5.72
N LEU A 35 2.88 1.95 5.58
CA LEU A 35 2.75 2.90 6.65
C LEU A 35 1.36 3.50 6.54
N LEU A 36 0.58 3.40 7.59
CA LEU A 36 -0.78 3.92 7.61
C LEU A 36 -0.86 4.97 8.69
N ALA A 37 -1.48 6.07 8.38
CA ALA A 37 -1.59 7.16 9.33
C ALA A 37 -2.96 7.79 9.28
N GLY A 38 -3.48 8.13 10.43
CA GLY A 38 -4.72 8.87 10.53
C GLY A 38 -5.93 7.98 10.53
N GLY A 39 -7.07 8.63 10.51
CA GLY A 39 -8.34 7.95 10.48
C GLY A 39 -8.92 7.71 11.85
N SER A 40 -10.24 7.63 11.89
CA SER A 40 -10.90 7.19 13.11
C SER A 40 -10.51 5.75 13.36
N LYS A 41 -10.88 5.23 14.50
CA LYS A 41 -10.56 3.86 14.82
C LYS A 41 -11.06 2.92 13.75
N GLU A 42 -12.29 3.12 13.30
CA GLU A 42 -12.85 2.23 12.30
C GLU A 42 -12.16 2.35 10.97
N THR A 43 -11.89 3.56 10.54
CA THR A 43 -11.23 3.77 9.27
C THR A 43 -9.82 3.18 9.29
N HIS A 44 -9.12 3.40 10.40
CA HIS A 44 -7.76 2.90 10.50
C HIS A 44 -7.73 1.37 10.47
N GLU A 45 -8.71 0.74 11.11
CA GLU A 45 -8.79 -0.71 11.11
C GLU A 45 -9.09 -1.24 9.72
N VAL A 46 -9.95 -0.56 8.98
CA VAL A 46 -10.26 -0.98 7.62
C VAL A 46 -9.04 -0.86 6.73
N MET A 47 -8.29 0.24 6.86
CA MET A 47 -7.08 0.39 6.07
C MET A 47 -6.08 -0.72 6.39
N THR A 48 -5.93 -1.03 7.66
CA THR A 48 -4.99 -2.06 8.08
C THR A 48 -5.39 -3.40 7.49
N GLU A 49 -6.66 -3.71 7.55
CA GLU A 49 -7.13 -4.97 7.02
C GLU A 49 -6.91 -5.08 5.53
N LYS A 50 -7.15 -3.99 4.80
CA LYS A 50 -6.98 -4.01 3.35
C LYS A 50 -5.52 -4.20 2.98
N VAL A 51 -4.62 -3.57 3.70
CA VAL A 51 -3.20 -3.72 3.40
C VAL A 51 -2.73 -5.14 3.68
N ILE A 52 -3.25 -5.74 4.74
CA ILE A 52 -2.92 -7.12 5.04
C ILE A 52 -3.41 -8.02 3.90
N LYS A 53 -4.61 -7.75 3.37
CA LYS A 53 -5.11 -8.55 2.29
C LYS A 53 -4.30 -8.37 1.02
N ILE A 54 -3.81 -7.17 0.76
CA ILE A 54 -2.94 -6.96 -0.38
C ILE A 54 -1.69 -7.82 -0.23
N ASN A 55 -1.10 -7.83 0.96
CA ASN A 55 0.09 -8.62 1.18
C ASN A 55 -0.20 -10.12 1.05
N GLU A 56 -1.37 -10.55 1.45
CA GLU A 56 -1.73 -11.95 1.26
C GLU A 56 -1.80 -12.31 -0.21
N LYS A 57 -2.35 -11.41 -1.03
CA LYS A 57 -2.42 -11.68 -2.45
C LYS A 57 -1.05 -11.66 -3.09
N LEU A 58 -0.19 -10.77 -2.66
CA LEU A 58 1.18 -10.75 -3.17
C LEU A 58 1.90 -12.04 -2.82
N ASN A 59 1.75 -12.50 -1.58
CA ASN A 59 2.37 -13.73 -1.18
C ASN A 59 1.83 -14.92 -1.96
N ALA A 60 0.55 -14.94 -2.21
CA ALA A 60 -0.04 -16.02 -2.97
C ALA A 60 0.47 -16.04 -4.40
N SER A 61 0.86 -14.89 -4.93
CA SER A 61 1.40 -14.81 -6.27
C SER A 61 2.92 -15.00 -6.31
N GLY A 62 3.55 -15.10 -5.16
CA GLY A 62 5.00 -15.22 -5.10
C GLY A 62 5.72 -13.95 -5.47
N LYS A 63 5.09 -12.80 -5.29
CA LYS A 63 5.69 -11.54 -5.66
C LYS A 63 5.84 -10.63 -4.47
N ARG A 64 6.79 -9.73 -4.57
CA ARG A 64 6.97 -8.70 -3.59
C ARG A 64 6.41 -7.41 -4.13
N LEU A 65 6.09 -6.49 -3.25
CA LEU A 65 5.52 -5.22 -3.67
C LEU A 65 6.39 -4.52 -4.69
N GLU A 66 7.70 -4.59 -4.53
CA GLU A 66 8.59 -3.93 -5.45
C GLU A 66 8.58 -4.55 -6.84
N GLU A 67 8.00 -5.73 -6.98
CA GLU A 67 8.02 -6.44 -8.25
C GLU A 67 6.78 -6.25 -9.08
N VAL A 68 5.77 -5.58 -8.56
CA VAL A 68 4.53 -5.41 -9.31
C VAL A 68 4.48 -4.02 -9.93
N SER A 69 3.86 -3.92 -11.08
CA SER A 69 3.70 -2.64 -11.74
C SER A 69 2.60 -1.86 -11.06
N HIS A 70 2.49 -0.58 -11.38
CA HIS A 70 1.42 0.24 -10.85
C HIS A 70 0.07 -0.31 -11.25
N GLU A 71 -0.07 -0.78 -12.47
CA GLU A 71 -1.34 -1.32 -12.91
C GLU A 71 -1.68 -2.58 -12.15
N GLU A 72 -0.69 -3.43 -11.94
CA GLU A 72 -0.93 -4.65 -11.21
C GLU A 72 -1.30 -4.36 -9.78
N PHE A 73 -0.62 -3.40 -9.17
CA PHE A 73 -0.94 -3.02 -7.81
C PHE A 73 -2.36 -2.46 -7.73
N ASP A 74 -2.75 -1.63 -8.69
CA ASP A 74 -4.09 -1.07 -8.69
C ASP A 74 -5.15 -2.17 -8.77
N GLU A 75 -4.87 -3.20 -9.56
CA GLU A 75 -5.82 -4.29 -9.66
C GLU A 75 -5.93 -5.06 -8.35
N ILE A 76 -4.79 -5.29 -7.70
CA ILE A 76 -4.82 -5.97 -6.43
C ILE A 76 -5.56 -5.14 -5.40
N ALA A 77 -5.26 -3.85 -5.35
CA ALA A 77 -5.91 -2.97 -4.39
C ALA A 77 -7.41 -2.93 -4.61
N HIS A 78 -7.82 -2.86 -5.87
CA HIS A 78 -9.23 -2.82 -6.18
C HIS A 78 -9.89 -4.13 -5.77
N SER A 79 -9.20 -5.24 -5.93
CA SER A 79 -9.76 -6.53 -5.60
C SER A 79 -10.02 -6.70 -4.11
N VAL A 80 -9.33 -5.95 -3.26
CA VAL A 80 -9.59 -6.03 -1.83
C VAL A 80 -10.47 -4.88 -1.35
N GLY A 81 -11.00 -4.11 -2.28
CA GLY A 81 -11.97 -3.08 -1.92
C GLY A 81 -11.43 -1.68 -1.77
N LEU A 82 -10.20 -1.42 -2.16
CA LEU A 82 -9.68 -0.08 -2.11
C LEU A 82 -9.95 0.61 -3.43
N GLN A 83 -10.18 1.91 -3.35
CA GLN A 83 -10.38 2.67 -4.56
C GLN A 83 -9.22 3.60 -4.73
N LYS A 84 -8.90 3.88 -5.99
CA LYS A 84 -7.86 4.83 -6.24
C LYS A 84 -8.27 6.18 -5.75
N ALA A 85 -7.32 6.93 -5.30
CA ALA A 85 -7.59 8.30 -4.92
C ALA A 85 -8.09 9.05 -6.14
N PRO A 86 -8.98 10.02 -5.96
CA PRO A 86 -9.42 10.81 -7.09
C PRO A 86 -8.22 11.50 -7.71
N GLN A 87 -8.20 11.54 -9.02
CA GLN A 87 -7.10 12.14 -9.71
C GLN A 87 -7.53 13.41 -10.38
N PRO A 88 -6.66 14.35 -10.53
CA PRO A 88 -7.01 15.53 -11.28
C PRO A 88 -7.39 15.12 -12.69
N ASP A 89 -8.29 15.90 -13.25
CA ASP A 89 -8.71 15.61 -14.60
C ASP A 89 -7.57 15.84 -15.51
N LYS A 90 -7.10 14.86 -16.17
CA LYS A 90 -6.07 15.04 -17.05
C LYS A 90 -6.52 15.19 -18.40
N ARG A 91 -7.72 15.04 -18.68
CA ARG A 91 -8.13 15.19 -19.97
C ARG A 91 -8.31 16.42 -20.21
N ASN A 92 -8.36 16.93 -20.24
CA ASN A 92 -8.59 18.18 -20.48
C ASN A 92 -8.48 18.53 -21.16
#